data_54b8b84e44fe614a58878f6aca6a2501
#
_entry.id   54b8b84e44fe614a58878f6aca6a2501
#
_cell.length_a   1.000
_cell.length_b   1.000
_cell.length_c   1.000
_cell.angle_alpha   90.00
_cell.angle_beta   90.00
_cell.angle_gamma   90.00
#
_symmetry.space_group_name_H-M   'P 1'
#
loop_
_entity.id
_entity.type
_entity.pdbx_description
1 polymer ?
#
loop_
_entity_poly.entity_id
_entity_poly.type
_entity_poly.pdbx_seq_one_letter_code
_entity_poly.pdbx_strand_id
1 'polypeptide(L)'
;RIVSEVSEGDYSSLHDFFMIDEYNPVTEAPNYAMGAFLAQACNDMGTNRPTPQDSIAAVQREPAIIGFEPIWLCAWWGGDGDVPPEHNDIVTAETPALAIHGQMDPCCGTRWSEELAETMPNLQAIEMQALGHSPVNECRSTVINEFLGDPLAQVDTSCQNEVPLAEWQLE
;
A
#
# COMPACT_ATOMS: atom_id res chain seq x y z
N ARG A 1 3.53 16.21 16.77
CA ARG A 1 2.71 16.35 17.96
C ARG A 1 2.40 14.97 18.57
N ILE A 2 1.65 14.10 17.91
CA ILE A 2 1.29 12.77 18.45
C ILE A 2 2.52 11.98 18.92
N VAL A 3 3.59 11.95 18.13
CA VAL A 3 4.83 11.24 18.49
C VAL A 3 5.48 11.81 19.76
N SER A 4 5.45 13.13 19.95
CA SER A 4 5.97 13.77 21.16
C SER A 4 5.15 13.39 22.39
N GLU A 5 3.82 13.50 22.30
CA GLU A 5 2.90 13.16 23.39
C GLU A 5 3.04 11.69 23.81
N VAL A 6 3.10 10.78 22.82
CA VAL A 6 3.31 9.34 23.09
C VAL A 6 4.66 9.07 23.77
N SER A 7 5.73 9.80 23.38
CA SER A 7 7.05 9.65 24.04
C SER A 7 7.05 10.13 25.49
N GLU A 8 6.11 10.99 25.87
CA GLU A 8 5.89 11.48 27.23
C GLU A 8 4.87 10.64 28.01
N GLY A 9 4.31 9.60 27.38
CA GLY A 9 3.31 8.71 27.97
C GLY A 9 1.88 9.21 27.87
N ASP A 10 1.63 10.27 27.11
CA ASP A 10 0.28 10.76 26.78
C ASP A 10 -0.19 10.14 25.47
N TYR A 11 -1.20 9.29 25.55
CA TYR A 11 -1.77 8.57 24.41
C TYR A 11 -3.11 9.17 23.93
N SER A 12 -3.55 10.31 24.50
CA SER A 12 -4.86 10.89 24.19
C SER A 12 -4.99 11.28 22.72
N SER A 13 -4.01 12.01 22.18
CA SER A 13 -4.04 12.39 20.75
C SER A 13 -3.87 11.17 19.81
N LEU A 14 -3.14 10.16 20.22
CA LEU A 14 -3.05 8.90 19.47
C LEU A 14 -4.39 8.17 19.48
N HIS A 15 -5.03 8.09 20.66
CA HIS A 15 -6.36 7.53 20.79
C HIS A 15 -7.35 8.28 19.90
N ASP A 16 -7.37 9.62 19.98
CA ASP A 16 -8.26 10.45 19.16
C ASP A 16 -7.97 10.25 17.66
N PHE A 17 -6.71 10.13 17.26
CA PHE A 17 -6.33 9.86 15.87
C PHE A 17 -6.90 8.54 15.36
N PHE A 18 -6.89 7.48 16.17
CA PHE A 18 -7.47 6.19 15.80
C PHE A 18 -8.99 6.15 15.95
N MET A 19 -9.56 7.03 16.78
CA MET A 19 -11.00 7.14 17.00
C MET A 19 -11.61 8.32 16.22
N ILE A 20 -10.77 9.16 15.62
CA ILE A 20 -11.23 10.18 14.65
C ILE A 20 -11.86 9.43 13.49
N ASP A 21 -13.09 9.78 13.33
CA ASP A 21 -14.04 9.13 12.47
C ASP A 21 -14.22 7.67 12.84
N GLU A 22 -15.05 7.51 13.87
CA GLU A 22 -16.21 6.71 13.64
C GLU A 22 -16.06 5.80 12.41
N TYR A 23 -14.86 5.21 12.24
CA TYR A 23 -14.79 4.00 11.45
C TYR A 23 -15.62 2.99 12.21
N ASN A 24 -16.92 3.21 12.16
CA ASN A 24 -17.88 2.22 12.56
C ASN A 24 -17.99 1.25 11.39
N PRO A 25 -17.24 0.15 11.42
CA PRO A 25 -17.28 -0.83 10.33
C PRO A 25 -18.67 -1.41 10.11
N VAL A 26 -19.60 -1.14 11.02
CA VAL A 26 -20.99 -1.62 10.97
C VAL A 26 -21.92 -0.60 10.31
N THR A 27 -21.67 0.71 10.47
CA THR A 27 -22.58 1.75 9.99
C THR A 27 -22.13 2.44 8.71
N GLU A 28 -20.80 2.46 8.42
CA GLU A 28 -20.26 3.09 7.21
C GLU A 28 -19.74 2.10 6.16
N ALA A 29 -19.85 0.82 6.45
CA ALA A 29 -19.45 -0.26 5.55
C ALA A 29 -20.33 -0.50 4.28
N PRO A 30 -21.40 0.26 3.93
CA PRO A 30 -22.07 0.00 2.66
C PRO A 30 -21.18 0.22 1.44
N ASN A 31 -20.03 0.92 1.59
CA ASN A 31 -19.15 1.24 0.48
C ASN A 31 -17.88 0.38 0.43
N TYR A 32 -17.57 -0.39 1.46
CA TYR A 32 -16.39 -1.25 1.48
C TYR A 32 -16.79 -2.73 1.45
N ALA A 33 -16.62 -3.36 0.30
CA ALA A 33 -16.95 -4.75 0.11
C ALA A 33 -15.87 -5.66 0.75
N MET A 34 -15.83 -5.73 2.09
CA MET A 34 -14.84 -6.51 2.84
C MET A 34 -14.76 -7.96 2.36
N GLY A 35 -15.89 -8.57 2.02
CA GLY A 35 -15.93 -9.92 1.45
C GLY A 35 -15.19 -10.02 0.11
N ALA A 36 -15.37 -9.04 -0.78
CA ALA A 36 -14.66 -9.00 -2.05
C ALA A 36 -13.16 -8.74 -1.85
N PHE A 37 -12.80 -7.84 -0.92
CA PHE A 37 -11.41 -7.58 -0.56
C PHE A 37 -10.74 -8.85 -0.02
N LEU A 38 -11.35 -9.55 0.93
CA LEU A 38 -10.80 -10.78 1.49
C LEU A 38 -10.72 -11.90 0.44
N ALA A 39 -11.72 -12.01 -0.43
CA ALA A 39 -11.69 -12.99 -1.51
C ALA A 39 -10.50 -12.74 -2.44
N GLN A 40 -10.25 -11.50 -2.82
CA GLN A 40 -9.09 -11.14 -3.64
C GLN A 40 -7.79 -11.34 -2.86
N ALA A 41 -7.61 -10.66 -1.72
CA ALA A 41 -6.36 -10.69 -0.96
C ALA A 41 -5.97 -12.11 -0.53
N CYS A 42 -6.94 -12.91 -0.10
CA CYS A 42 -6.66 -14.28 0.32
C CYS A 42 -6.38 -15.22 -0.86
N ASN A 43 -6.94 -14.97 -2.02
CA ASN A 43 -6.62 -15.72 -3.23
C ASN A 43 -5.22 -15.36 -3.76
N ASP A 44 -4.87 -14.06 -3.74
CA ASP A 44 -3.54 -13.60 -4.19
C ASP A 44 -2.41 -14.19 -3.35
N MET A 45 -2.67 -14.58 -2.11
CA MET A 45 -1.70 -15.28 -1.28
C MET A 45 -1.40 -16.71 -1.75
N GLY A 46 -2.28 -17.34 -2.49
CA GLY A 46 -2.11 -18.69 -3.00
C GLY A 46 -1.65 -19.67 -1.92
N THR A 47 -0.53 -20.37 -2.16
CA THR A 47 0.09 -21.31 -1.22
C THR A 47 0.77 -20.64 -0.01
N ASN A 48 0.95 -19.32 -0.04
CA ASN A 48 1.58 -18.55 1.05
C ASN A 48 0.57 -18.12 2.12
N ARG A 49 -0.66 -18.61 2.07
CA ARG A 49 -1.65 -18.34 3.12
C ARG A 49 -1.13 -18.76 4.49
N PRO A 50 -1.26 -17.87 5.49
CA PRO A 50 -0.93 -18.25 6.86
C PRO A 50 -1.89 -19.34 7.34
N THR A 51 -1.37 -20.27 8.15
CA THR A 51 -2.24 -21.18 8.90
C THR A 51 -2.91 -20.43 10.06
N PRO A 52 -4.04 -20.95 10.62
CA PRO A 52 -4.62 -20.39 11.84
C PRO A 52 -3.60 -20.28 13.00
N GLN A 53 -2.69 -21.22 13.11
CA GLN A 53 -1.64 -21.23 14.12
C GLN A 53 -0.63 -20.10 13.88
N ASP A 54 -0.22 -19.86 12.63
CA ASP A 54 0.70 -18.77 12.29
C ASP A 54 0.06 -17.42 12.58
N SER A 55 -1.23 -17.26 12.26
CA SER A 55 -1.98 -16.04 12.53
C SER A 55 -2.12 -15.79 14.03
N ILE A 56 -2.44 -16.80 14.84
CA ILE A 56 -2.50 -16.69 16.28
C ILE A 56 -1.13 -16.33 16.86
N ALA A 57 -0.06 -16.96 16.40
CA ALA A 57 1.30 -16.68 16.84
C ALA A 57 1.75 -15.25 16.46
N ALA A 58 1.38 -14.76 15.28
CA ALA A 58 1.66 -13.39 14.88
C ALA A 58 0.96 -12.37 15.76
N VAL A 59 -0.32 -12.58 16.05
CA VAL A 59 -1.13 -11.74 16.94
C VAL A 59 -0.56 -11.72 18.36
N GLN A 60 -0.13 -12.88 18.87
CA GLN A 60 0.47 -12.97 20.21
C GLN A 60 1.81 -12.27 20.31
N ARG A 61 2.60 -12.28 19.22
CA ARG A 61 3.91 -11.62 19.15
C ARG A 61 3.79 -10.11 18.99
N GLU A 62 2.84 -9.66 18.18
CA GLU A 62 2.65 -8.26 17.82
C GLU A 62 1.17 -7.86 17.85
N PRO A 63 0.59 -7.69 19.07
CA PRO A 63 -0.84 -7.40 19.20
C PRO A 63 -1.29 -6.12 18.50
N ALA A 64 -0.39 -5.17 18.29
CA ALA A 64 -0.69 -3.90 17.62
C ALA A 64 -0.97 -4.06 16.12
N ILE A 65 -0.53 -5.16 15.49
CA ILE A 65 -0.73 -5.40 14.06
C ILE A 65 -2.17 -5.79 13.72
N ILE A 66 -2.95 -6.27 14.71
CA ILE A 66 -4.30 -6.81 14.49
C ILE A 66 -5.26 -5.81 13.84
N GLY A 67 -5.05 -4.52 14.05
CA GLY A 67 -5.97 -3.48 13.57
C GLY A 67 -5.75 -3.05 12.14
N PHE A 68 -4.60 -3.35 11.54
CA PHE A 68 -4.21 -2.73 10.27
C PHE A 68 -4.38 -3.62 9.05
N GLU A 69 -4.23 -4.93 9.19
CA GLU A 69 -4.21 -5.82 8.02
C GLU A 69 -5.16 -7.01 8.22
N PRO A 70 -6.29 -7.04 7.52
CA PRO A 70 -7.21 -8.18 7.58
C PRO A 70 -6.64 -9.46 6.93
N ILE A 71 -5.44 -9.41 6.36
CA ILE A 71 -4.77 -10.52 5.67
C ILE A 71 -4.66 -11.76 6.56
N TRP A 72 -4.45 -11.60 7.87
CA TRP A 72 -4.43 -12.71 8.80
C TRP A 72 -5.78 -13.47 8.89
N LEU A 73 -6.90 -12.83 8.48
CA LEU A 73 -8.19 -13.50 8.36
C LEU A 73 -8.19 -14.55 7.25
N CYS A 74 -7.25 -14.49 6.31
CA CYS A 74 -7.13 -15.47 5.24
C CYS A 74 -6.91 -16.90 5.77
N ALA A 75 -6.37 -17.06 6.97
CA ALA A 75 -6.25 -18.36 7.63
C ALA A 75 -7.62 -19.05 7.87
N TRP A 76 -8.67 -18.26 8.01
CA TRP A 76 -10.06 -18.73 8.24
C TRP A 76 -10.99 -18.44 7.08
N TRP A 77 -10.52 -17.71 6.06
CA TRP A 77 -11.31 -17.43 4.88
C TRP A 77 -11.45 -18.71 4.07
N GLY A 78 -12.66 -19.28 4.11
CA GLY A 78 -12.99 -20.47 3.34
C GLY A 78 -13.13 -20.13 1.85
N GLY A 79 -12.12 -20.40 1.12
CA GLY A 79 -12.08 -20.26 -0.31
C GLY A 79 -10.83 -21.00 -0.79
N ASP A 80 -10.98 -22.28 -1.06
CA ASP A 80 -9.97 -23.05 -1.78
C ASP A 80 -10.06 -22.66 -3.26
N GLY A 81 -9.99 -21.33 -3.51
CA GLY A 81 -9.84 -20.86 -4.87
C GLY A 81 -8.56 -21.47 -5.41
N ASP A 82 -8.71 -22.39 -6.35
CA ASP A 82 -7.60 -22.89 -7.16
C ASP A 82 -7.05 -21.70 -7.97
N VAL A 83 -6.35 -20.79 -7.26
CA VAL A 83 -5.57 -19.78 -7.95
C VAL A 83 -4.43 -20.52 -8.63
N PRO A 84 -4.37 -20.51 -9.95
CA PRO A 84 -3.30 -21.17 -10.66
C PRO A 84 -1.94 -20.69 -10.12
N PRO A 85 -0.96 -21.60 -9.89
CA PRO A 85 0.34 -21.21 -9.35
C PRO A 85 1.00 -20.06 -10.10
N GLU A 86 0.77 -19.97 -11.41
CA GLU A 86 1.30 -18.92 -12.29
C GLU A 86 0.78 -17.51 -11.96
N HIS A 87 -0.28 -17.36 -11.17
CA HIS A 87 -0.73 -16.05 -10.69
C HIS A 87 0.22 -15.40 -9.69
N ASN A 88 1.11 -16.20 -9.09
CA ASN A 88 2.14 -15.71 -8.18
C ASN A 88 3.51 -15.57 -8.87
N ASP A 89 3.59 -15.87 -10.16
CA ASP A 89 4.81 -15.67 -10.92
C ASP A 89 5.05 -14.18 -11.19
N ILE A 90 6.34 -13.79 -11.19
CA ILE A 90 6.71 -12.43 -11.55
C ILE A 90 6.29 -12.16 -13.00
N VAL A 91 5.60 -11.05 -13.22
CA VAL A 91 5.17 -10.64 -14.55
C VAL A 91 6.39 -10.39 -15.43
N THR A 92 6.41 -11.02 -16.60
CA THR A 92 7.43 -10.79 -17.63
C THR A 92 6.75 -10.22 -18.86
N ALA A 93 7.04 -8.96 -19.21
CA ALA A 93 6.42 -8.29 -20.34
C ALA A 93 7.31 -7.17 -20.89
N GLU A 94 7.25 -6.98 -22.19
CA GLU A 94 7.85 -5.82 -22.88
C GLU A 94 6.88 -4.64 -23.00
N THR A 95 5.67 -4.78 -22.49
CA THR A 95 4.67 -3.72 -22.48
C THR A 95 5.19 -2.55 -21.65
N PRO A 96 5.18 -1.31 -22.19
CA PRO A 96 5.52 -0.14 -21.40
C PRO A 96 4.59 -0.01 -20.19
N ALA A 97 5.17 0.25 -19.04
CA ALA A 97 4.43 0.42 -17.79
C ALA A 97 5.00 1.59 -16.98
N LEU A 98 4.14 2.19 -16.17
CA LEU A 98 4.50 3.27 -15.27
C LEU A 98 4.08 2.89 -13.85
N ALA A 99 5.03 2.79 -12.93
CA ALA A 99 4.79 2.61 -11.52
C ALA A 99 5.10 3.92 -10.77
N ILE A 100 4.15 4.40 -9.98
CA ILE A 100 4.32 5.63 -9.20
C ILE A 100 4.09 5.32 -7.73
N HIS A 101 5.08 5.63 -6.92
CA HIS A 101 5.06 5.42 -5.47
C HIS A 101 5.21 6.73 -4.72
N GLY A 102 4.70 6.79 -3.49
CA GLY A 102 5.05 7.83 -2.56
C GLY A 102 6.29 7.42 -1.74
N GLN A 103 7.25 8.32 -1.57
CA GLN A 103 8.44 8.09 -0.75
C GLN A 103 8.10 7.69 0.69
N MET A 104 7.00 8.22 1.21
CA MET A 104 6.51 7.97 2.57
C MET A 104 5.37 6.94 2.61
N ASP A 105 5.24 6.12 1.57
CA ASP A 105 4.21 5.07 1.52
C ASP A 105 4.56 3.92 2.47
N PRO A 106 3.78 3.68 3.53
CA PRO A 106 4.08 2.64 4.50
C PRO A 106 3.74 1.23 4.03
N CYS A 107 2.99 1.08 2.93
CA CYS A 107 2.51 -0.22 2.48
C CYS A 107 3.01 -0.64 1.09
N CYS A 108 3.20 0.31 0.17
CA CYS A 108 3.51 0.03 -1.22
C CYS A 108 4.81 0.73 -1.65
N GLY A 109 5.92 0.33 -1.02
CA GLY A 109 7.25 0.91 -1.30
C GLY A 109 7.80 0.55 -2.68
N THR A 110 8.87 1.24 -3.07
CA THR A 110 9.53 1.13 -4.39
C THR A 110 10.06 -0.26 -4.71
N ARG A 111 10.34 -1.07 -3.68
CA ARG A 111 10.88 -2.43 -3.83
C ARG A 111 10.11 -3.28 -4.83
N TRP A 112 8.79 -3.18 -4.84
CA TRP A 112 7.95 -3.99 -5.74
C TRP A 112 8.15 -3.63 -7.22
N SER A 113 8.32 -2.34 -7.52
CA SER A 113 8.61 -1.92 -8.88
C SER A 113 10.06 -2.19 -9.28
N GLU A 114 10.99 -2.20 -8.34
CA GLU A 114 12.38 -2.62 -8.58
C GLU A 114 12.44 -4.10 -8.98
N GLU A 115 11.72 -4.97 -8.27
CA GLU A 115 11.60 -6.39 -8.63
C GLU A 115 10.94 -6.59 -10.01
N LEU A 116 9.88 -5.82 -10.31
CA LEU A 116 9.25 -5.86 -11.64
C LEU A 116 10.16 -5.37 -12.76
N ALA A 117 11.01 -4.37 -12.49
CA ALA A 117 11.94 -3.83 -13.49
C ALA A 117 12.96 -4.87 -13.98
N GLU A 118 13.24 -5.92 -13.19
CA GLU A 118 14.11 -7.02 -13.60
C GLU A 118 13.52 -7.83 -14.77
N THR A 119 12.21 -7.86 -14.89
CA THR A 119 11.48 -8.67 -15.89
C THR A 119 10.61 -7.85 -16.84
N MET A 120 10.52 -6.53 -16.62
CA MET A 120 9.79 -5.58 -17.47
C MET A 120 10.72 -4.44 -17.89
N PRO A 121 11.50 -4.60 -18.98
CA PRO A 121 12.54 -3.64 -19.37
C PRO A 121 12.00 -2.24 -19.75
N ASN A 122 10.71 -2.13 -20.07
CA ASN A 122 10.06 -0.88 -20.41
C ASN A 122 9.23 -0.31 -19.22
N LEU A 123 9.47 -0.77 -18.01
CA LEU A 123 8.89 -0.20 -16.80
C LEU A 123 9.65 1.06 -16.40
N GLN A 124 8.91 2.15 -16.19
CA GLN A 124 9.40 3.37 -15.56
C GLN A 124 8.86 3.43 -14.12
N ALA A 125 9.75 3.34 -13.14
CA ALA A 125 9.41 3.43 -11.73
C ALA A 125 9.76 4.83 -11.20
N ILE A 126 8.78 5.52 -10.61
CA ILE A 126 8.91 6.90 -10.15
C ILE A 126 8.51 6.98 -8.69
N GLU A 127 9.43 7.46 -7.87
CA GLU A 127 9.17 7.78 -6.48
C GLU A 127 8.82 9.27 -6.35
N MET A 128 7.63 9.57 -5.85
CA MET A 128 7.18 10.92 -5.54
C MET A 128 7.63 11.34 -4.16
N GLN A 129 8.48 12.39 -4.09
CA GLN A 129 9.03 12.89 -2.82
C GLN A 129 7.95 13.42 -1.89
N ALA A 130 8.12 13.19 -0.59
CA ALA A 130 7.27 13.70 0.49
C ALA A 130 5.78 13.32 0.39
N LEU A 131 5.42 12.33 -0.42
CA LEU A 131 4.05 11.85 -0.57
C LEU A 131 3.89 10.44 0.02
N GLY A 132 2.71 10.17 0.53
CA GLY A 132 2.33 8.87 1.09
C GLY A 132 1.65 7.96 0.06
N HIS A 133 0.81 7.07 0.55
CA HIS A 133 0.08 6.10 -0.27
C HIS A 133 -0.79 6.78 -1.33
N SER A 134 -0.75 6.24 -2.55
CA SER A 134 -1.51 6.77 -3.69
C SER A 134 -1.30 8.29 -3.89
N PRO A 135 -0.06 8.74 -4.15
CA PRO A 135 0.25 10.15 -4.23
C PRO A 135 -0.63 10.88 -5.25
N VAL A 136 -1.25 11.99 -4.85
CA VAL A 136 -2.11 12.81 -5.71
C VAL A 136 -1.61 14.24 -5.68
N ASN A 137 -1.05 14.69 -6.82
CA ASN A 137 -0.67 16.08 -7.04
C ASN A 137 -0.62 16.39 -8.55
N GLU A 138 -0.34 17.63 -8.90
CA GLU A 138 -0.24 18.06 -10.30
C GLU A 138 0.94 17.39 -11.02
N CYS A 139 2.06 17.21 -10.34
CA CYS A 139 3.24 16.55 -10.89
C CYS A 139 2.94 15.11 -11.30
N ARG A 140 2.24 14.33 -10.45
CA ARG A 140 1.80 12.98 -10.83
C ARG A 140 0.94 12.99 -12.10
N SER A 141 0.03 13.95 -12.21
CA SER A 141 -0.84 14.08 -13.38
C SER A 141 -0.06 14.40 -14.63
N THR A 142 0.96 15.25 -14.53
CA THR A 142 1.88 15.59 -15.63
C THR A 142 2.64 14.35 -16.08
N VAL A 143 3.27 13.64 -15.17
CA VAL A 143 4.03 12.39 -15.43
C VAL A 143 3.15 11.34 -16.12
N ILE A 144 1.92 11.14 -15.65
CA ILE A 144 0.99 10.20 -16.28
C ILE A 144 0.64 10.62 -17.71
N ASN A 145 0.37 11.91 -17.93
CA ASN A 145 0.00 12.41 -19.26
C ASN A 145 1.17 12.30 -20.25
N GLU A 146 2.40 12.57 -19.82
CA GLU A 146 3.59 12.38 -20.64
C GLU A 146 3.78 10.91 -21.02
N PHE A 147 3.71 10.01 -20.04
CA PHE A 147 3.79 8.58 -20.30
C PHE A 147 2.72 8.10 -21.28
N LEU A 148 1.48 8.56 -21.13
CA LEU A 148 0.40 8.18 -22.04
C LEU A 148 0.58 8.78 -23.44
N GLY A 149 1.29 9.90 -23.56
CA GLY A 149 1.63 10.53 -24.83
C GLY A 149 2.70 9.78 -25.61
N ASP A 150 3.74 9.30 -24.93
CA ASP A 150 4.79 8.46 -25.49
C ASP A 150 5.34 7.48 -24.43
N PRO A 151 4.77 6.28 -24.32
CA PRO A 151 5.11 5.34 -23.27
C PRO A 151 6.54 4.78 -23.30
N LEU A 152 7.27 4.97 -24.41
CA LEU A 152 8.66 4.54 -24.55
C LEU A 152 9.66 5.68 -24.30
N ALA A 153 9.21 6.92 -24.33
CA ALA A 153 10.03 8.05 -23.93
C ALA A 153 10.19 8.08 -22.39
N GLN A 154 11.37 8.50 -21.94
CA GLN A 154 11.59 8.73 -20.51
C GLN A 154 10.76 9.94 -20.06
N VAL A 155 9.90 9.77 -19.05
CA VAL A 155 9.08 10.86 -18.52
C VAL A 155 9.93 11.88 -17.75
N ASP A 156 9.57 13.16 -17.86
CA ASP A 156 10.18 14.24 -17.07
C ASP A 156 9.59 14.27 -15.67
N THR A 157 10.44 14.11 -14.67
CA THR A 157 10.09 14.15 -13.25
C THR A 157 10.51 15.44 -12.56
N SER A 158 10.99 16.44 -13.29
CA SER A 158 11.51 17.70 -12.73
C SER A 158 10.48 18.48 -11.91
N CYS A 159 9.19 18.31 -12.21
CA CYS A 159 8.08 18.88 -11.43
C CYS A 159 8.08 18.45 -9.95
N GLN A 160 8.76 17.35 -9.61
CA GLN A 160 8.88 16.92 -8.20
C GLN A 160 9.66 17.92 -7.35
N ASN A 161 10.58 18.68 -7.95
CA ASN A 161 11.37 19.67 -7.23
C ASN A 161 10.51 20.86 -6.72
N GLU A 162 9.31 20.99 -7.23
CA GLU A 162 8.35 22.02 -6.84
C GLU A 162 7.39 21.56 -5.73
N VAL A 163 7.42 20.25 -5.39
CA VAL A 163 6.58 19.70 -4.31
C VAL A 163 7.16 20.14 -2.96
N PRO A 164 6.40 20.91 -2.16
CA PRO A 164 6.89 21.33 -0.85
C PRO A 164 7.06 20.11 0.05
N LEU A 165 8.19 20.03 0.71
CA LEU A 165 8.40 19.02 1.76
C LEU A 165 7.44 19.30 2.92
N ALA A 166 6.89 18.24 3.52
CA ALA A 166 6.09 18.39 4.72
C ALA A 166 6.92 19.00 5.86
N GLU A 167 6.43 20.09 6.43
CA GLU A 167 7.03 20.67 7.63
C GLU A 167 6.62 19.85 8.85
N TRP A 168 7.61 19.40 9.62
CA TRP A 168 7.32 18.72 10.88
C TRP A 168 6.81 19.74 11.90
N GLN A 169 5.63 19.53 12.44
CA GLN A 169 5.13 20.28 13.57
C GLN A 169 5.75 19.70 14.85
N LEU A 170 6.74 20.38 15.37
CA LEU A 170 7.49 19.99 16.59
C LEU A 170 6.97 20.66 17.87
N GLU A 171 5.88 21.47 17.77
CA GLU A 171 5.27 22.17 18.91
C GLU A 171 3.94 21.50 19.33
#